data_31dc8ad00a59cbc0f3781a742027d8d3
#
_entry.id   31dc8ad00a59cbc0f3781a742027d8d3
#
_cell.length_a   1.000
_cell.length_b   1.000
_cell.length_c   1.000
_cell.angle_alpha   90.00
_cell.angle_beta   90.00
_cell.angle_gamma   90.00
#
_symmetry.space_group_name_H-M   'P 1'
#
loop_
_entity.id
_entity.type
_entity.pdbx_description
1 polymer ?
#
loop_
_entity_poly.entity_id
_entity_poly.type
_entity_poly.pdbx_seq_one_letter_code
_entity_poly.pdbx_strand_id
1 'polypeptide(L)'
;MAASAAAQAPGDRLERGDAVIQNLNKGHAQPALERMRQEFPFLATATQSYALGEVWSRPVLDSRTRQLAAVAALAATGDMAFLKIHAGYALNLGVSEDELKEIVYTVTVLAGFPRAIAASQTLSALFAERRAGLESRQ
;
A
#
# COMPACT_ATOMS: atom_id res chain seq x y z
N MET A 1 21.12 13.83 20.41
CA MET A 1 20.22 13.21 21.40
C MET A 1 19.24 12.34 20.66
N ALA A 2 19.36 11.03 20.80
CA ALA A 2 18.38 10.10 20.24
C ALA A 2 17.12 10.18 21.11
N ALA A 3 16.02 10.68 20.56
CA ALA A 3 14.72 10.56 21.21
C ALA A 3 14.40 9.07 21.35
N SER A 4 14.34 8.60 22.59
CA SER A 4 13.87 7.27 22.93
C SER A 4 12.48 7.10 22.32
N ALA A 5 12.30 6.15 21.41
CA ALA A 5 11.00 5.71 20.98
C ALA A 5 10.36 4.99 22.17
N ALA A 6 9.68 5.74 23.03
CA ALA A 6 8.86 5.17 24.08
C ALA A 6 7.87 4.21 23.41
N ALA A 7 7.82 2.96 23.88
CA ALA A 7 6.85 1.98 23.42
C ALA A 7 5.44 2.57 23.70
N GLN A 8 4.75 2.95 22.64
CA GLN A 8 3.45 3.58 22.74
C GLN A 8 2.39 2.55 23.14
N ALA A 9 1.39 2.99 23.91
CA ALA A 9 0.32 2.11 24.39
C ALA A 9 -0.41 1.40 23.23
N PRO A 10 -0.88 0.15 23.41
CA PRO A 10 -1.54 -0.62 22.34
C PRO A 10 -2.74 0.10 21.69
N GLY A 11 -3.51 0.86 22.45
CA GLY A 11 -4.64 1.65 21.94
C GLY A 11 -4.21 2.69 20.91
N ASP A 12 -3.15 3.45 21.19
CA ASP A 12 -2.63 4.50 20.29
C ASP A 12 -2.13 3.93 18.95
N ARG A 13 -1.65 2.68 18.94
CA ARG A 13 -1.18 2.02 17.72
C ARG A 13 -2.34 1.66 16.79
N LEU A 14 -3.43 1.15 17.34
CA LEU A 14 -4.62 0.80 16.57
C LEU A 14 -5.26 2.04 15.96
N GLU A 15 -5.39 3.12 16.74
CA GLU A 15 -5.91 4.40 16.25
C GLU A 15 -5.05 4.99 15.13
N ARG A 16 -3.72 4.96 15.28
CA ARG A 16 -2.82 5.38 14.20
C ARG A 16 -2.93 4.49 12.97
N GLY A 17 -3.08 3.18 13.15
CA GLY A 17 -3.29 2.25 12.07
C GLY A 17 -4.59 2.53 11.31
N ASP A 18 -5.67 2.86 12.00
CA ASP A 18 -6.92 3.30 11.40
C ASP A 18 -6.74 4.60 10.62
N ALA A 19 -6.07 5.60 11.21
CA ALA A 19 -5.79 6.86 10.53
C ALA A 19 -4.97 6.66 9.24
N VAL A 20 -4.00 5.74 9.25
CA VAL A 20 -3.22 5.39 8.04
C VAL A 20 -4.13 4.80 6.97
N ILE A 21 -4.98 3.82 7.30
CA ILE A 21 -5.90 3.21 6.33
C ILE A 21 -6.89 4.25 5.78
N GLN A 22 -7.45 5.10 6.62
CA GLN A 22 -8.35 6.18 6.20
C GLN A 22 -7.67 7.10 5.18
N ASN A 23 -6.41 7.48 5.44
CA ASN A 23 -5.65 8.31 4.51
C ASN A 23 -5.35 7.58 3.19
N LEU A 24 -4.93 6.33 3.24
CA LEU A 24 -4.54 5.55 2.04
C LEU A 24 -5.74 5.18 1.16
N ASN A 25 -6.91 4.93 1.77
CA ASN A 25 -8.09 4.40 1.09
C ASN A 25 -9.25 5.40 1.00
N LYS A 26 -8.95 6.70 1.07
CA LYS A 26 -9.93 7.79 0.94
C LYS A 26 -11.14 7.65 1.87
N GLY A 27 -10.89 7.29 3.12
CA GLY A 27 -11.92 7.11 4.13
C GLY A 27 -12.67 5.78 4.07
N HIS A 28 -12.30 4.87 3.18
CA HIS A 28 -12.94 3.55 3.06
C HIS A 28 -12.15 2.46 3.79
N ALA A 29 -12.86 1.45 4.27
CA ALA A 29 -12.24 0.24 4.81
C ALA A 29 -11.49 -0.53 3.71
N GLN A 30 -10.44 -1.26 4.10
CA GLN A 30 -9.74 -2.15 3.18
C GLN A 30 -10.39 -3.54 3.22
N PRO A 31 -11.01 -4.02 2.11
CA PRO A 31 -11.74 -5.29 2.11
C PRO A 31 -10.90 -6.51 2.54
N ALA A 32 -9.62 -6.54 2.19
CA ALA A 32 -8.74 -7.64 2.61
C ALA A 32 -8.52 -7.64 4.12
N LEU A 33 -8.36 -6.47 4.75
CA LEU A 33 -8.21 -6.34 6.19
C LEU A 33 -9.52 -6.72 6.93
N GLU A 34 -10.66 -6.34 6.38
CA GLU A 34 -11.97 -6.69 6.96
C GLU A 34 -12.23 -8.21 6.92
N ARG A 35 -11.92 -8.88 5.83
CA ARG A 35 -11.98 -10.35 5.76
C ARG A 35 -11.03 -11.00 6.76
N MET A 36 -9.83 -10.48 6.87
CA MET A 36 -8.83 -10.96 7.83
C MET A 36 -9.31 -10.82 9.29
N ARG A 37 -10.04 -9.75 9.63
CA ARG A 37 -10.62 -9.58 10.99
C ARG A 37 -11.59 -10.69 11.34
N GLN A 38 -12.35 -11.20 10.39
CA GLN A 38 -13.34 -12.24 10.61
C GLN A 38 -12.70 -13.61 10.82
N GLU A 39 -11.69 -13.96 10.03
CA GLU A 39 -11.11 -15.31 10.02
C GLU A 39 -9.79 -15.40 10.81
N PHE A 40 -9.00 -14.34 10.80
CA PHE A 40 -7.67 -14.28 11.44
C PHE A 40 -7.52 -13.02 12.31
N PRO A 41 -8.30 -12.87 13.38
CA PRO A 41 -8.37 -11.61 14.15
C PRO A 41 -7.02 -11.19 14.76
N PHE A 42 -6.19 -12.14 15.18
CA PHE A 42 -4.85 -11.83 15.66
C PHE A 42 -3.99 -11.19 14.56
N LEU A 43 -4.01 -11.76 13.35
CA LEU A 43 -3.23 -11.25 12.22
C LEU A 43 -3.72 -9.85 11.80
N ALA A 44 -5.03 -9.64 11.78
CA ALA A 44 -5.61 -8.33 11.48
C ALA A 44 -5.19 -7.27 12.51
N THR A 45 -5.26 -7.60 13.81
CA THR A 45 -4.82 -6.70 14.87
C THR A 45 -3.33 -6.40 14.81
N ALA A 46 -2.49 -7.40 14.55
CA ALA A 46 -1.05 -7.23 14.38
C ALA A 46 -0.72 -6.35 13.16
N THR A 47 -1.42 -6.57 12.04
CA THR A 47 -1.28 -5.73 10.83
C THR A 47 -1.65 -4.29 11.12
N GLN A 48 -2.79 -4.06 11.77
CA GLN A 48 -3.25 -2.71 12.08
C GLN A 48 -2.36 -2.00 13.09
N SER A 49 -1.97 -2.67 14.17
CA SER A 49 -1.17 -2.04 15.24
C SER A 49 0.30 -1.88 14.85
N TYR A 50 0.95 -2.93 14.37
CA TYR A 50 2.38 -2.88 14.06
C TYR A 50 2.64 -2.32 12.66
N ALA A 51 2.15 -2.99 11.60
CA ALA A 51 2.49 -2.56 10.26
C ALA A 51 1.96 -1.15 9.96
N LEU A 52 0.70 -0.89 10.23
CA LEU A 52 0.09 0.41 9.93
C LEU A 52 0.38 1.43 11.04
N GLY A 53 0.14 1.05 12.30
CA GLY A 53 0.21 1.98 13.43
C GLY A 53 1.62 2.32 13.92
N GLU A 54 2.62 1.48 13.66
CA GLU A 54 4.01 1.77 14.01
C GLU A 54 4.89 2.03 12.80
N VAL A 55 4.83 1.22 11.75
CA VAL A 55 5.74 1.34 10.61
C VAL A 55 5.25 2.38 9.60
N TRP A 56 4.01 2.23 9.13
CA TRP A 56 3.44 3.14 8.12
C TRP A 56 3.13 4.54 8.64
N SER A 57 2.87 4.69 9.93
CA SER A 57 2.61 5.98 10.58
C SER A 57 3.87 6.83 10.86
N ARG A 58 5.06 6.30 10.61
CA ARG A 58 6.31 7.04 10.86
C ARG A 58 6.41 8.26 9.95
N PRO A 59 6.76 9.45 10.49
CA PRO A 59 6.65 10.71 9.74
C PRO A 59 7.83 11.02 8.80
N VAL A 60 8.95 10.30 8.89
CA VAL A 60 10.19 10.63 8.13
C VAL A 60 10.00 10.47 6.62
N LEU A 61 9.28 9.41 6.18
CA LEU A 61 8.86 9.28 4.80
C LEU A 61 7.38 9.64 4.71
N ASP A 62 7.02 10.52 3.79
CA ASP A 62 5.62 10.80 3.50
C ASP A 62 4.92 9.56 2.92
N SER A 63 3.58 9.56 2.99
CA SER A 63 2.78 8.41 2.56
C SER A 63 2.96 8.06 1.09
N ARG A 64 3.13 9.06 0.22
CA ARG A 64 3.34 8.90 -1.22
C ARG A 64 4.66 8.18 -1.52
N THR A 65 5.76 8.64 -0.96
CA THR A 65 7.09 8.04 -1.09
C THR A 65 7.08 6.60 -0.56
N ARG A 66 6.43 6.38 0.58
CA ARG A 66 6.32 5.05 1.18
C ARG A 66 5.57 4.07 0.29
N GLN A 67 4.49 4.51 -0.39
CA GLN A 67 3.77 3.67 -1.33
C GLN A 67 4.58 3.34 -2.59
N LEU A 68 5.35 4.27 -3.13
CA LEU A 68 6.25 3.99 -4.25
C LEU A 68 7.30 2.93 -3.87
N ALA A 69 7.89 3.03 -2.68
CA ALA A 69 8.82 2.02 -2.18
C ALA A 69 8.15 0.66 -1.99
N ALA A 70 6.93 0.62 -1.46
CA ALA A 70 6.16 -0.61 -1.31
C ALA A 70 5.84 -1.26 -2.67
N VAL A 71 5.41 -0.49 -3.65
CA VAL A 71 5.15 -0.96 -5.02
C VAL A 71 6.40 -1.56 -5.64
N ALA A 72 7.55 -0.89 -5.53
CA ALA A 72 8.83 -1.41 -6.03
C ALA A 72 9.22 -2.73 -5.37
N ALA A 73 9.12 -2.82 -4.05
CA ALA A 73 9.44 -4.03 -3.28
C ALA A 73 8.53 -5.20 -3.66
N LEU A 74 7.22 -4.97 -3.76
CA LEU A 74 6.22 -5.99 -4.09
C LEU A 74 6.35 -6.47 -5.54
N ALA A 75 6.66 -5.58 -6.47
CA ALA A 75 6.98 -5.95 -7.84
C ALA A 75 8.23 -6.84 -7.90
N ALA A 76 9.30 -6.47 -7.20
CA ALA A 76 10.54 -7.22 -7.16
C ALA A 76 10.39 -8.60 -6.50
N THR A 77 9.59 -8.72 -5.45
CA THR A 77 9.32 -10.01 -4.78
C THR A 77 8.27 -10.86 -5.50
N GLY A 78 7.48 -10.26 -6.39
CA GLY A 78 6.46 -10.96 -7.18
C GLY A 78 5.12 -11.12 -6.47
N ASP A 79 4.85 -10.34 -5.44
CA ASP A 79 3.55 -10.35 -4.76
C ASP A 79 2.55 -9.41 -5.47
N MET A 80 1.92 -9.93 -6.51
CA MET A 80 1.01 -9.13 -7.36
C MET A 80 -0.28 -8.74 -6.66
N ALA A 81 -0.77 -9.53 -5.70
CA ALA A 81 -1.98 -9.22 -4.96
C ALA A 81 -1.78 -7.97 -4.07
N PHE A 82 -0.69 -7.92 -3.31
CA PHE A 82 -0.36 -6.74 -2.51
C PHE A 82 0.13 -5.57 -3.37
N LEU A 83 0.83 -5.84 -4.48
CA LEU A 83 1.17 -4.81 -5.46
C LEU A 83 -0.07 -4.02 -5.89
N LYS A 84 -1.14 -4.70 -6.26
CA LYS A 84 -2.40 -4.07 -6.69
C LYS A 84 -2.98 -3.17 -5.60
N ILE A 85 -2.99 -3.62 -4.36
CA ILE A 85 -3.48 -2.85 -3.20
C ILE A 85 -2.63 -1.57 -3.01
N HIS A 86 -1.32 -1.72 -2.92
CA HIS A 86 -0.42 -0.59 -2.67
C HIS A 86 -0.33 0.38 -3.85
N ALA A 87 -0.43 -0.09 -5.09
CA ALA A 87 -0.55 0.78 -6.26
C ALA A 87 -1.88 1.56 -6.24
N GLY A 88 -2.97 0.95 -5.80
CA GLY A 88 -4.24 1.62 -5.57
C GLY A 88 -4.12 2.75 -4.55
N TYR A 89 -3.43 2.51 -3.44
CA TYR A 89 -3.13 3.55 -2.45
C TYR A 89 -2.25 4.67 -3.02
N ALA A 90 -1.23 4.32 -3.79
CA ALA A 90 -0.37 5.30 -4.45
C ALA A 90 -1.19 6.23 -5.35
N LEU A 91 -2.07 5.69 -6.20
CA LEU A 91 -2.97 6.46 -7.05
C LEU A 91 -3.93 7.34 -6.22
N ASN A 92 -4.43 6.85 -5.09
CA ASN A 92 -5.26 7.64 -4.17
C ASN A 92 -4.52 8.85 -3.58
N LEU A 93 -3.21 8.73 -3.40
CA LEU A 93 -2.33 9.79 -2.89
C LEU A 93 -1.78 10.71 -4.00
N GLY A 94 -2.25 10.59 -5.23
CA GLY A 94 -1.87 11.44 -6.34
C GLY A 94 -0.62 11.01 -7.11
N VAL A 95 -0.13 9.79 -6.90
CA VAL A 95 0.87 9.18 -7.79
C VAL A 95 0.22 8.94 -9.14
N SER A 96 0.89 9.30 -10.24
CA SER A 96 0.38 9.09 -11.59
C SER A 96 0.60 7.65 -12.08
N GLU A 97 -0.18 7.25 -13.10
CA GLU A 97 0.06 5.97 -13.79
C GLU A 97 1.48 5.91 -14.38
N ASP A 98 1.99 7.04 -14.88
CA ASP A 98 3.33 7.09 -15.49
C ASP A 98 4.44 6.91 -14.44
N GLU A 99 4.29 7.47 -13.25
CA GLU A 99 5.23 7.21 -12.15
C GLU A 99 5.26 5.74 -11.75
N LEU A 100 4.10 5.06 -11.72
CA LEU A 100 4.05 3.63 -11.45
C LEU A 100 4.69 2.79 -12.56
N LYS A 101 4.57 3.21 -13.83
CA LYS A 101 5.29 2.59 -14.97
C LYS A 101 6.81 2.73 -14.82
N GLU A 102 7.31 3.90 -14.39
CA GLU A 102 8.74 4.12 -14.14
C GLU A 102 9.27 3.20 -13.03
N ILE A 103 8.48 2.94 -11.97
CA ILE A 103 8.84 1.94 -10.96
C ILE A 103 9.01 0.56 -11.61
N VAL A 104 8.09 0.14 -12.48
CA VAL A 104 8.18 -1.15 -13.18
C VAL A 104 9.42 -1.22 -14.07
N TYR A 105 9.75 -0.13 -14.78
CA TYR A 105 10.97 -0.09 -15.60
C TYR A 105 12.24 -0.24 -14.74
N THR A 106 12.28 0.39 -13.58
CA THR A 106 13.38 0.23 -12.61
C THR A 106 13.51 -1.23 -12.15
N VAL A 107 12.40 -1.92 -11.93
CA VAL A 107 12.38 -3.33 -11.51
C VAL A 107 13.02 -4.26 -12.55
N THR A 108 12.99 -3.94 -13.85
CA THR A 108 13.67 -4.75 -14.89
C THR A 108 15.16 -4.90 -14.61
N VAL A 109 15.79 -3.85 -14.11
CA VAL A 109 17.25 -3.82 -13.82
C VAL A 109 17.59 -4.61 -12.56
N LEU A 110 16.76 -4.52 -11.53
CA LEU A 110 17.06 -5.06 -10.20
C LEU A 110 16.53 -6.47 -9.97
N ALA A 111 15.39 -6.83 -10.57
CA ALA A 111 14.70 -8.10 -10.35
C ALA A 111 14.37 -8.87 -11.64
N GLY A 112 14.67 -8.31 -12.80
CA GLY A 112 14.52 -8.94 -14.11
C GLY A 112 13.15 -8.77 -14.76
N PHE A 113 13.09 -9.02 -16.05
CA PHE A 113 11.92 -8.84 -16.91
C PHE A 113 10.68 -9.65 -16.46
N PRO A 114 10.79 -10.92 -16.04
CA PRO A 114 9.58 -11.66 -15.63
C PRO A 114 8.80 -10.98 -14.49
N ARG A 115 9.49 -10.42 -13.51
CA ARG A 115 8.87 -9.66 -12.40
C ARG A 115 8.24 -8.37 -12.91
N ALA A 116 8.95 -7.62 -13.72
CA ALA A 116 8.45 -6.39 -14.31
C ALA A 116 7.23 -6.62 -15.23
N ILE A 117 7.23 -7.67 -16.02
CA ILE A 117 6.10 -8.04 -16.88
C ILE A 117 4.86 -8.40 -16.04
N ALA A 118 5.02 -9.23 -15.02
CA ALA A 118 3.92 -9.57 -14.12
C ALA A 118 3.35 -8.30 -13.42
N ALA A 119 4.22 -7.42 -12.93
CA ALA A 119 3.81 -6.15 -12.34
C ALA A 119 3.07 -5.26 -13.35
N SER A 120 3.55 -5.16 -14.59
CA SER A 120 2.91 -4.35 -15.64
C SER A 120 1.49 -4.83 -15.97
N GLN A 121 1.27 -6.14 -16.00
CA GLN A 121 -0.05 -6.73 -16.23
C GLN A 121 -1.01 -6.40 -15.08
N THR A 122 -0.54 -6.52 -13.84
CA THR A 122 -1.33 -6.17 -12.65
C THR A 122 -1.69 -4.69 -12.63
N LEU A 123 -0.74 -3.80 -12.93
CA LEU A 123 -1.01 -2.36 -13.00
C LEU A 123 -1.96 -2.00 -14.14
N SER A 124 -1.82 -2.62 -15.33
CA SER A 124 -2.73 -2.39 -16.45
C SER A 124 -4.17 -2.73 -16.10
N ALA A 125 -4.39 -3.85 -15.42
CA ALA A 125 -5.71 -4.24 -14.93
C ALA A 125 -6.26 -3.21 -13.91
N LEU A 126 -5.46 -2.78 -12.96
CA LEU A 126 -5.85 -1.75 -11.99
C LEU A 126 -6.20 -0.42 -12.66
N PHE A 127 -5.42 0.03 -13.64
CA PHE A 127 -5.69 1.27 -14.36
C PHE A 127 -7.01 1.19 -15.13
N ALA A 128 -7.28 0.05 -15.79
CA ALA A 128 -8.54 -0.16 -16.50
C ALA A 128 -9.75 -0.16 -15.55
N GLU A 129 -9.66 -0.83 -14.40
CA GLU A 129 -10.71 -0.84 -13.38
C GLU A 129 -11.01 0.57 -12.86
N ARG A 130 -9.99 1.39 -12.64
CA ARG A 130 -10.17 2.77 -12.15
C ARG A 130 -10.81 3.67 -13.20
N ARG A 131 -10.44 3.54 -14.46
CA ARG A 131 -11.07 4.28 -15.56
C ARG A 131 -12.55 3.92 -15.70
N ALA A 132 -12.89 2.62 -15.70
CA ALA A 132 -14.26 2.15 -15.74
C ALA A 132 -15.09 2.65 -14.54
N GLY A 133 -14.51 2.70 -13.33
CA GLY A 133 -15.16 3.24 -12.14
C GLY A 133 -15.41 4.76 -12.21
N LEU A 134 -14.61 5.51 -12.95
CA LEU A 134 -14.84 6.94 -13.18
C LEU A 134 -15.95 7.18 -14.20
N GLU A 135 -15.99 6.41 -15.28
CA GLU A 135 -17.02 6.51 -16.33
C GLU A 135 -18.42 6.18 -15.79
N SER A 136 -18.53 5.22 -14.88
CA SER A 136 -19.82 4.82 -14.28
C SER A 136 -20.40 5.85 -13.30
N ARG A 137 -19.65 6.90 -12.94
CA ARG A 137 -20.07 7.98 -12.03
C ARG A 137 -20.47 9.26 -12.75
N GLN A 138 -20.37 9.31 -14.06
CA GLN A 138 -20.80 10.41 -14.93
C GLN A 138 -22.20 10.15 -15.50
#